data_25a4d743e4893f76dc94a238a43b5bea
#
_entry.id   25a4d743e4893f76dc94a238a43b5bea
#
_cell.length_a   1.000
_cell.length_b   1.000
_cell.length_c   1.000
_cell.angle_alpha   90.00
_cell.angle_beta   90.00
_cell.angle_gamma   90.00
#
_symmetry.space_group_name_H-M   'P 1'
#
loop_
_entity.id
_entity.type
_entity.pdbx_description
1 polymer ?
#
loop_
_entity_poly.entity_id
_entity_poly.type
_entity_poly.pdbx_seq_one_letter_code
_entity_poly.pdbx_strand_id
1 'polypeptide(L)'
;CSVEYEVVGAGVGAAIAGAKPVIDLHFADFIGIAMDEVLNQMAKAHYMFGGQATMSLVLRAPDGLMKHGAAQHSQSLETWFTNIPGIRVVVPSTPANGKQLLKAAIKDPNPVIYFENKGLFPVKGDVPEDLPPIDLSRAEVVCEGADVTLVSYGLMLTKALAAADVARREYGVSVEVIDLRSITPLDMPTIYASVKKTGHLVIAHEAIKIG
;
A
#
# COMPACT_ATOMS: atom_id res chain seq x y z
N CYS A 1 -6.37 27.99 0.22
CA CYS A 1 -6.37 27.35 -1.08
C CYS A 1 -5.62 26.04 -0.91
N SER A 2 -6.23 24.93 -1.16
CA SER A 2 -5.59 23.64 -0.94
C SER A 2 -4.92 23.23 -2.24
N VAL A 3 -3.62 23.31 -2.28
CA VAL A 3 -2.77 22.87 -3.39
C VAL A 3 -3.06 21.39 -3.73
N GLU A 4 -3.40 20.56 -2.74
CA GLU A 4 -3.70 19.15 -2.90
C GLU A 4 -4.87 18.90 -3.85
N TYR A 5 -5.96 19.67 -3.74
CA TYR A 5 -7.10 19.55 -4.64
C TYR A 5 -6.70 19.88 -6.09
N GLU A 6 -5.99 20.99 -6.29
CA GLU A 6 -5.55 21.43 -7.61
C GLU A 6 -4.58 20.44 -8.25
N VAL A 7 -3.63 19.91 -7.49
CA VAL A 7 -2.62 18.96 -7.98
C VAL A 7 -3.25 17.61 -8.34
N VAL A 8 -4.17 17.10 -7.53
CA VAL A 8 -4.86 15.83 -7.82
C VAL A 8 -5.77 16.02 -9.04
N GLY A 9 -6.56 17.10 -9.10
CA GLY A 9 -7.42 17.39 -10.25
C GLY A 9 -6.64 17.56 -11.55
N ALA A 10 -5.51 18.28 -11.53
CA ALA A 10 -4.63 18.40 -12.70
C ALA A 10 -4.07 17.04 -13.14
N GLY A 11 -3.68 16.19 -12.19
CA GLY A 11 -3.23 14.83 -12.48
C GLY A 11 -4.31 13.94 -13.09
N VAL A 12 -5.53 14.01 -12.57
CA VAL A 12 -6.70 13.33 -13.16
C VAL A 12 -6.94 13.79 -14.59
N GLY A 13 -6.96 15.10 -14.83
CA GLY A 13 -7.11 15.66 -16.18
C GLY A 13 -6.01 15.21 -17.14
N ALA A 14 -4.75 15.17 -16.67
CA ALA A 14 -3.63 14.67 -17.46
C ALA A 14 -3.77 13.17 -17.79
N ALA A 15 -4.25 12.36 -16.86
CA ALA A 15 -4.49 10.93 -17.08
C ALA A 15 -5.60 10.72 -18.12
N ILE A 16 -6.71 11.45 -18.04
CA ILE A 16 -7.80 11.44 -19.05
C ILE A 16 -7.26 11.82 -20.43
N ALA A 17 -6.32 12.77 -20.50
CA ALA A 17 -5.66 13.17 -21.74
C ALA A 17 -4.59 12.16 -22.24
N GLY A 18 -4.40 11.02 -21.56
CA GLY A 18 -3.51 9.93 -21.97
C GLY A 18 -2.10 9.99 -21.40
N ALA A 19 -1.80 10.92 -20.48
CA ALA A 19 -0.55 10.91 -19.74
C ALA A 19 -0.57 9.84 -18.61
N LYS A 20 0.60 9.60 -18.01
CA LYS A 20 0.75 8.73 -16.82
C LYS A 20 1.36 9.54 -15.67
N PRO A 21 0.60 10.43 -15.05
CA PRO A 21 1.13 11.28 -14.01
C PRO A 21 1.44 10.49 -12.74
N VAL A 22 2.49 10.90 -12.06
CA VAL A 22 2.78 10.55 -10.67
C VAL A 22 2.59 11.81 -9.84
N ILE A 23 1.54 11.82 -9.05
CA ILE A 23 1.16 12.93 -8.18
C ILE A 23 1.81 12.68 -6.82
N ASP A 24 2.51 13.67 -6.30
CA ASP A 24 3.17 13.58 -5.00
C ASP A 24 2.49 14.51 -3.99
N LEU A 25 1.85 13.92 -2.99
CA LEU A 25 1.34 14.64 -1.83
C LEU A 25 2.36 14.54 -0.69
N HIS A 26 2.60 15.66 0.00
CA HIS A 26 3.56 15.70 1.09
C HIS A 26 3.14 14.88 2.31
N PHE A 27 1.82 14.73 2.53
CA PHE A 27 1.25 13.92 3.61
C PHE A 27 -0.09 13.31 3.18
N ALA A 28 -0.28 12.05 3.49
CA ALA A 28 -1.55 11.34 3.29
C ALA A 28 -2.70 12.01 4.07
N ASP A 29 -2.38 12.62 5.20
CA ASP A 29 -3.33 13.29 6.09
C ASP A 29 -4.14 14.40 5.39
N PHE A 30 -3.60 15.00 4.32
CA PHE A 30 -4.26 16.06 3.56
C PHE A 30 -5.01 15.58 2.31
N ILE A 31 -5.00 14.28 2.02
CA ILE A 31 -5.73 13.73 0.87
C ILE A 31 -7.24 13.98 0.99
N GLY A 32 -7.74 14.15 2.22
CA GLY A 32 -9.14 14.46 2.49
C GLY A 32 -9.65 15.73 1.79
N ILE A 33 -8.76 16.70 1.52
CA ILE A 33 -9.12 17.94 0.80
C ILE A 33 -9.40 17.65 -0.68
N ALA A 34 -8.76 16.63 -1.24
CA ALA A 34 -8.90 16.21 -2.65
C ALA A 34 -9.86 15.01 -2.82
N MET A 35 -10.69 14.71 -1.82
CA MET A 35 -11.50 13.47 -1.85
C MET A 35 -12.51 13.43 -2.99
N ASP A 36 -13.04 14.54 -3.47
CA ASP A 36 -13.91 14.53 -4.65
C ASP A 36 -13.14 14.07 -5.89
N GLU A 37 -11.93 14.60 -6.08
CA GLU A 37 -11.07 14.21 -7.20
C GLU A 37 -10.67 12.72 -7.12
N VAL A 38 -10.44 12.20 -5.92
CA VAL A 38 -10.09 10.79 -5.73
C VAL A 38 -11.32 9.89 -5.89
N LEU A 39 -12.40 10.19 -5.16
CA LEU A 39 -13.60 9.33 -5.07
C LEU A 39 -14.43 9.36 -6.35
N ASN A 40 -14.64 10.54 -6.94
CA ASN A 40 -15.56 10.73 -8.06
C ASN A 40 -14.84 10.77 -9.40
N GLN A 41 -13.70 11.42 -9.52
CA GLN A 41 -12.99 11.54 -10.78
C GLN A 41 -12.02 10.37 -11.00
N MET A 42 -11.00 10.26 -10.19
CA MET A 42 -9.95 9.24 -10.30
C MET A 42 -10.52 7.81 -10.31
N ALA A 43 -11.42 7.50 -9.38
CA ALA A 43 -11.97 6.16 -9.23
C ALA A 43 -13.00 5.79 -10.30
N LYS A 44 -13.76 6.76 -10.83
CA LYS A 44 -14.98 6.48 -11.60
C LYS A 44 -14.94 6.96 -13.04
N ALA A 45 -14.01 7.83 -13.43
CA ALA A 45 -13.99 8.39 -14.78
C ALA A 45 -13.93 7.31 -15.89
N HIS A 46 -13.14 6.26 -15.69
CA HIS A 46 -13.09 5.12 -16.62
C HIS A 46 -14.49 4.52 -16.85
N TYR A 47 -15.23 4.25 -15.78
CA TYR A 47 -16.60 3.71 -15.85
C TYR A 47 -17.57 4.72 -16.46
N MET A 48 -17.54 5.97 -15.99
CA MET A 48 -18.47 7.02 -16.41
C MET A 48 -18.32 7.38 -17.90
N PHE A 49 -17.11 7.27 -18.44
CA PHE A 49 -16.85 7.50 -19.87
C PHE A 49 -16.90 6.22 -20.71
N GLY A 50 -17.56 5.17 -20.22
CA GLY A 50 -17.77 3.94 -20.98
C GLY A 50 -16.48 3.23 -21.35
N GLY A 51 -15.43 3.33 -20.55
CA GLY A 51 -14.13 2.71 -20.79
C GLY A 51 -13.19 3.50 -21.71
N GLN A 52 -13.62 4.66 -22.22
CA GLN A 52 -12.80 5.46 -23.16
C GLN A 52 -11.66 6.21 -22.46
N ALA A 53 -11.83 6.60 -21.21
CA ALA A 53 -10.79 7.25 -20.42
C ALA A 53 -9.93 6.20 -19.69
N THR A 54 -8.64 6.16 -19.98
CA THR A 54 -7.68 5.37 -19.21
C THR A 54 -7.24 6.18 -17.99
N MET A 55 -7.31 5.59 -16.79
CA MET A 55 -6.96 6.27 -15.54
C MET A 55 -5.62 5.78 -14.98
N SER A 56 -4.61 5.67 -15.85
CA SER A 56 -3.25 5.27 -15.44
C SER A 56 -2.56 6.42 -14.74
N LEU A 57 -2.72 6.52 -13.43
CA LEU A 57 -2.04 7.51 -12.60
C LEU A 57 -1.63 6.92 -11.24
N VAL A 58 -0.62 7.49 -10.62
CA VAL A 58 -0.18 7.16 -9.26
C VAL A 58 -0.33 8.39 -8.38
N LEU A 59 -1.07 8.25 -7.29
CA LEU A 59 -1.12 9.22 -6.21
C LEU A 59 -0.28 8.67 -5.06
N ARG A 60 0.94 9.18 -4.88
CA ARG A 60 1.80 8.77 -3.77
C ARG A 60 1.70 9.77 -2.63
N ALA A 61 1.68 9.24 -1.40
CA ALA A 61 1.57 10.03 -0.20
C ALA A 61 2.27 9.37 0.99
N PRO A 62 3.13 10.09 1.70
CA PRO A 62 3.68 9.62 2.97
C PRO A 62 2.58 9.47 4.03
N ASP A 63 2.51 8.30 4.66
CA ASP A 63 1.54 7.99 5.72
C ASP A 63 2.22 7.47 7.00
N GLY A 64 1.41 7.04 7.99
CA GLY A 64 1.86 6.44 9.23
C GLY A 64 2.37 7.44 10.27
N LEU A 65 2.78 6.92 11.41
CA LEU A 65 3.23 7.69 12.54
C LEU A 65 4.46 8.53 12.23
N MET A 66 4.41 9.81 12.56
CA MET A 66 5.55 10.73 12.48
C MET A 66 5.95 11.21 13.88
N LYS A 67 7.22 11.02 14.27
CA LYS A 67 7.75 11.56 15.51
C LYS A 67 7.66 13.09 15.48
N HIS A 68 7.02 13.68 16.49
CA HIS A 68 6.74 15.13 16.60
C HIS A 68 5.77 15.69 15.54
N GLY A 69 5.03 14.84 14.80
CA GLY A 69 4.07 15.27 13.78
C GLY A 69 2.68 15.61 14.31
N ALA A 70 2.38 15.31 15.57
CA ALA A 70 1.05 15.40 16.16
C ALA A 70 -0.02 14.60 15.36
N ALA A 71 -1.29 14.76 15.69
CA ALA A 71 -2.36 13.95 15.13
C ALA A 71 -2.57 14.17 13.61
N GLN A 72 -2.44 15.42 13.14
CA GLN A 72 -2.69 15.77 11.74
C GLN A 72 -1.59 15.33 10.75
N HIS A 73 -0.48 14.74 11.22
CA HIS A 73 0.63 14.28 10.38
C HIS A 73 1.05 12.84 10.71
N SER A 74 0.18 12.08 11.36
CA SER A 74 0.52 10.75 11.90
C SER A 74 -0.59 9.72 11.70
N GLN A 75 -1.38 9.88 10.65
CA GLN A 75 -2.48 8.98 10.36
C GLN A 75 -2.07 7.90 9.36
N SER A 76 -2.72 6.74 9.45
CA SER A 76 -2.67 5.65 8.49
C SER A 76 -4.07 5.54 7.88
N LEU A 77 -4.22 6.01 6.65
CA LEU A 77 -5.52 6.25 6.02
C LEU A 77 -5.86 5.24 4.92
N GLU A 78 -5.10 4.16 4.80
CA GLU A 78 -5.23 3.18 3.72
C GLU A 78 -6.65 2.63 3.59
N THR A 79 -7.33 2.41 4.73
CA THR A 79 -8.68 1.84 4.76
C THR A 79 -9.76 2.74 4.16
N TRP A 80 -9.54 4.06 4.09
CA TRP A 80 -10.47 4.96 3.39
C TRP A 80 -10.63 4.59 1.93
N PHE A 81 -9.57 4.11 1.31
CA PHE A 81 -9.49 3.86 -0.13
C PHE A 81 -9.80 2.41 -0.50
N THR A 82 -9.71 1.48 0.46
CA THR A 82 -10.09 0.08 0.23
C THR A 82 -11.58 -0.10 -0.03
N ASN A 83 -12.40 0.86 0.42
CA ASN A 83 -13.85 0.89 0.18
C ASN A 83 -14.25 1.62 -1.10
N ILE A 84 -13.28 2.04 -1.94
CA ILE A 84 -13.56 2.77 -3.18
C ILE A 84 -13.25 1.84 -4.37
N PRO A 85 -14.28 1.32 -5.08
CA PRO A 85 -14.05 0.54 -6.28
C PRO A 85 -13.33 1.35 -7.36
N GLY A 86 -12.41 0.70 -8.08
CA GLY A 86 -11.67 1.31 -9.18
C GLY A 86 -10.27 1.82 -8.81
N ILE A 87 -9.90 1.81 -7.53
CA ILE A 87 -8.58 2.23 -7.04
C ILE A 87 -7.81 1.03 -6.50
N ARG A 88 -6.51 0.97 -6.80
CA ARG A 88 -5.57 0.08 -6.12
C ARG A 88 -4.90 0.81 -4.95
N VAL A 89 -4.64 0.10 -3.87
CA VAL A 89 -3.96 0.62 -2.67
C VAL A 89 -2.70 -0.21 -2.43
N VAL A 90 -1.54 0.43 -2.53
CA VAL A 90 -0.22 -0.21 -2.48
C VAL A 90 0.60 0.40 -1.35
N VAL A 91 1.24 -0.44 -0.55
CA VAL A 91 2.06 -0.03 0.61
C VAL A 91 3.37 -0.83 0.63
N PRO A 92 4.49 -0.27 0.16
CA PRO A 92 5.78 -0.95 0.20
C PRO A 92 6.29 -1.12 1.63
N SER A 93 7.00 -2.22 1.86
CA SER A 93 7.56 -2.55 3.17
C SER A 93 9.10 -2.51 3.20
N THR A 94 9.77 -2.55 2.04
CA THR A 94 11.23 -2.57 1.90
C THR A 94 11.70 -1.65 0.79
N PRO A 95 13.00 -1.25 0.76
CA PRO A 95 13.53 -0.46 -0.36
C PRO A 95 13.37 -1.12 -1.73
N ALA A 96 13.56 -2.43 -1.83
CA ALA A 96 13.35 -3.19 -3.07
C ALA A 96 11.87 -3.15 -3.50
N ASN A 97 10.94 -3.40 -2.57
CA ASN A 97 9.50 -3.28 -2.83
C ASN A 97 9.14 -1.85 -3.25
N GLY A 98 9.73 -0.82 -2.62
CA GLY A 98 9.53 0.58 -3.00
C GLY A 98 9.81 0.82 -4.49
N LYS A 99 10.96 0.33 -5.00
CA LYS A 99 11.31 0.44 -6.43
C LYS A 99 10.37 -0.38 -7.32
N GLN A 100 10.12 -1.65 -6.97
CA GLN A 100 9.36 -2.56 -7.83
C GLN A 100 7.88 -2.18 -7.92
N LEU A 101 7.26 -1.94 -6.77
CA LEU A 101 5.82 -1.62 -6.69
C LEU A 101 5.52 -0.26 -7.33
N LEU A 102 6.39 0.75 -7.17
CA LEU A 102 6.20 2.04 -7.84
C LEU A 102 6.31 1.90 -9.36
N LYS A 103 7.31 1.14 -9.85
CA LYS A 103 7.43 0.86 -11.29
C LYS A 103 6.22 0.10 -11.83
N ALA A 104 5.65 -0.83 -11.06
CA ALA A 104 4.45 -1.56 -11.43
C ALA A 104 3.22 -0.63 -11.41
N ALA A 105 3.08 0.21 -10.40
CA ALA A 105 2.00 1.18 -10.27
C ALA A 105 1.96 2.17 -11.45
N ILE A 106 3.11 2.70 -11.89
CA ILE A 106 3.19 3.60 -13.06
C ILE A 106 2.75 2.89 -14.36
N LYS A 107 2.92 1.57 -14.44
CA LYS A 107 2.52 0.79 -15.63
C LYS A 107 1.08 0.29 -15.57
N ASP A 108 0.45 0.31 -14.39
CA ASP A 108 -0.92 -0.17 -14.22
C ASP A 108 -1.90 0.73 -15.00
N PRO A 109 -2.87 0.16 -15.72
CA PRO A 109 -3.90 0.94 -16.41
C PRO A 109 -4.93 1.56 -15.47
N ASN A 110 -4.96 1.13 -14.21
CA ASN A 110 -5.87 1.64 -13.19
C ASN A 110 -5.16 2.64 -12.27
N PRO A 111 -5.93 3.52 -11.60
CA PRO A 111 -5.36 4.43 -10.63
C PRO A 111 -4.84 3.70 -9.39
N VAL A 112 -3.67 4.12 -8.92
CA VAL A 112 -3.00 3.54 -7.77
C VAL A 112 -2.78 4.63 -6.72
N ILE A 113 -3.23 4.39 -5.49
CA ILE A 113 -2.77 5.13 -4.32
C ILE A 113 -1.59 4.37 -3.71
N TYR A 114 -0.47 5.06 -3.59
CA TYR A 114 0.79 4.50 -3.17
C TYR A 114 1.22 5.15 -1.85
N PHE A 115 0.98 4.46 -0.73
CA PHE A 115 1.32 4.94 0.59
C PHE A 115 2.73 4.56 0.99
N GLU A 116 3.51 5.54 1.41
CA GLU A 116 4.90 5.36 1.85
C GLU A 116 5.01 5.65 3.34
N ASN A 117 5.16 4.61 4.16
CA ASN A 117 5.25 4.81 5.61
C ASN A 117 6.50 5.63 5.98
N LYS A 118 6.29 6.78 6.63
CA LYS A 118 7.35 7.71 7.04
C LYS A 118 8.42 7.08 7.91
N GLY A 119 8.05 6.07 8.71
CA GLY A 119 8.98 5.31 9.55
C GLY A 119 9.98 4.47 8.75
N LEU A 120 9.70 4.20 7.46
CA LEU A 120 10.60 3.45 6.58
C LEU A 120 11.60 4.33 5.81
N PHE A 121 11.44 5.65 5.78
CA PHE A 121 12.35 6.54 5.04
C PHE A 121 13.83 6.40 5.41
N PRO A 122 14.22 6.22 6.69
CA PRO A 122 15.62 6.01 7.04
C PRO A 122 16.12 4.57 6.83
N VAL A 123 15.23 3.63 6.48
CA VAL A 123 15.58 2.22 6.34
C VAL A 123 16.33 2.01 5.03
N LYS A 124 17.53 1.43 5.16
CA LYS A 124 18.38 1.06 4.02
C LYS A 124 18.26 -0.44 3.76
N GLY A 125 18.42 -0.83 2.50
CA GLY A 125 18.43 -2.23 2.08
C GLY A 125 18.95 -2.35 0.65
N ASP A 126 19.25 -3.56 0.26
CA ASP A 126 19.70 -3.86 -1.09
C ASP A 126 18.58 -3.65 -2.11
N VAL A 127 18.90 -2.95 -3.18
CA VAL A 127 18.00 -2.70 -4.29
C VAL A 127 18.71 -3.09 -5.58
N PRO A 128 18.65 -4.37 -5.99
CA PRO A 128 19.25 -4.83 -7.23
C PRO A 128 18.78 -4.03 -8.44
N GLU A 129 19.64 -3.88 -9.45
CA GLU A 129 19.28 -3.17 -10.68
C GLU A 129 18.19 -3.93 -11.44
N ASP A 130 18.36 -5.25 -11.57
CA ASP A 130 17.50 -6.16 -12.33
C ASP A 130 16.48 -6.86 -11.43
N LEU A 131 15.60 -6.07 -10.82
CA LEU A 131 14.47 -6.62 -10.08
C LEU A 131 13.38 -7.09 -11.09
N PRO A 132 12.84 -8.32 -10.93
CA PRO A 132 11.78 -8.80 -11.80
C PRO A 132 10.52 -7.94 -11.68
N PRO A 133 9.67 -7.92 -12.72
CA PRO A 133 8.34 -7.32 -12.60
C PRO A 133 7.56 -7.93 -11.45
N ILE A 134 6.82 -7.09 -10.72
CA ILE A 134 5.96 -7.50 -9.61
C ILE A 134 4.49 -7.30 -9.99
N ASP A 135 3.65 -8.23 -9.56
CA ASP A 135 2.21 -8.13 -9.68
C ASP A 135 1.64 -7.44 -8.43
N LEU A 136 0.95 -6.31 -8.64
CA LEU A 136 0.31 -5.56 -7.55
C LEU A 136 -0.81 -6.33 -6.85
N SER A 137 -1.28 -7.45 -7.40
CA SER A 137 -2.32 -8.27 -6.78
C SER A 137 -1.76 -9.41 -5.91
N ARG A 138 -0.43 -9.50 -5.74
CA ARG A 138 0.21 -10.63 -5.07
C ARG A 138 0.93 -10.22 -3.81
N ALA A 139 0.59 -10.90 -2.71
CA ALA A 139 1.35 -10.85 -1.46
C ALA A 139 2.63 -11.71 -1.57
N GLU A 140 3.52 -11.56 -0.60
CA GLU A 140 4.74 -12.34 -0.50
C GLU A 140 4.85 -13.04 0.85
N VAL A 141 5.16 -14.33 0.84
CA VAL A 141 5.61 -15.03 2.04
C VAL A 141 7.09 -14.69 2.25
N VAL A 142 7.37 -13.82 3.19
CA VAL A 142 8.73 -13.31 3.48
C VAL A 142 9.44 -14.10 4.57
N CYS A 143 8.71 -14.93 5.31
CA CYS A 143 9.23 -15.88 6.29
C CYS A 143 8.33 -17.11 6.30
N GLU A 144 8.90 -18.28 6.05
CA GLU A 144 8.15 -19.55 6.11
C GLU A 144 7.90 -19.97 7.57
N GLY A 145 6.73 -20.54 7.81
CA GLY A 145 6.34 -21.03 9.14
C GLY A 145 5.21 -22.07 9.07
N ALA A 146 4.95 -22.75 10.19
CA ALA A 146 3.99 -23.85 10.24
C ALA A 146 2.93 -23.71 11.35
N ASP A 147 3.14 -22.85 12.35
CA ASP A 147 2.26 -22.79 13.53
C ASP A 147 1.31 -21.60 13.52
N VAL A 148 1.77 -20.44 13.01
CA VAL A 148 0.99 -19.20 12.98
C VAL A 148 1.22 -18.46 11.67
N THR A 149 0.15 -17.97 11.04
CA THR A 149 0.20 -16.99 9.95
C THR A 149 0.15 -15.59 10.54
N LEU A 150 1.15 -14.76 10.23
CA LEU A 150 1.20 -13.34 10.60
C LEU A 150 1.17 -12.49 9.34
N VAL A 151 0.05 -11.77 9.13
CA VAL A 151 -0.14 -10.90 7.98
C VAL A 151 0.17 -9.46 8.36
N SER A 152 0.97 -8.78 7.54
CA SER A 152 1.39 -7.41 7.80
C SER A 152 1.73 -6.66 6.51
N TYR A 153 2.04 -5.38 6.61
CA TYR A 153 2.53 -4.52 5.53
C TYR A 153 3.23 -3.27 6.08
N GLY A 154 3.94 -2.54 5.23
CA GLY A 154 4.59 -1.29 5.57
C GLY A 154 5.60 -1.43 6.72
N LEU A 155 5.64 -0.46 7.62
CA LEU A 155 6.55 -0.47 8.77
C LEU A 155 6.32 -1.68 9.69
N MET A 156 5.07 -2.11 9.84
CA MET A 156 4.74 -3.21 10.73
C MET A 156 5.30 -4.56 10.26
N LEU A 157 5.65 -4.72 8.98
CA LEU A 157 6.35 -5.91 8.50
C LEU A 157 7.69 -6.11 9.23
N THR A 158 8.45 -5.04 9.46
CA THR A 158 9.71 -5.10 10.22
C THR A 158 9.49 -5.61 11.65
N LYS A 159 8.40 -5.15 12.29
CA LYS A 159 8.00 -5.62 13.63
C LYS A 159 7.54 -7.08 13.62
N ALA A 160 6.79 -7.47 12.59
CA ALA A 160 6.31 -8.84 12.41
C ALA A 160 7.47 -9.83 12.26
N LEU A 161 8.48 -9.51 11.45
CA LEU A 161 9.68 -10.34 11.28
C LEU A 161 10.47 -10.46 12.59
N ALA A 162 10.64 -9.36 13.32
CA ALA A 162 11.32 -9.40 14.63
C ALA A 162 10.52 -10.25 15.66
N ALA A 163 9.19 -10.13 15.66
CA ALA A 163 8.34 -10.94 16.53
C ALA A 163 8.39 -12.43 16.18
N ALA A 164 8.42 -12.77 14.89
CA ALA A 164 8.58 -14.15 14.41
C ALA A 164 9.91 -14.76 14.86
N ASP A 165 11.00 -13.98 14.83
CA ASP A 165 12.30 -14.44 15.34
C ASP A 165 12.28 -14.69 16.85
N VAL A 166 11.68 -13.80 17.64
CA VAL A 166 11.49 -13.98 19.09
C VAL A 166 10.62 -15.22 19.37
N ALA A 167 9.50 -15.38 18.65
CA ALA A 167 8.60 -16.52 18.81
C ALA A 167 9.34 -17.85 18.59
N ARG A 168 10.17 -17.92 17.57
CA ARG A 168 10.98 -19.11 17.27
C ARG A 168 12.02 -19.39 18.35
N ARG A 169 12.78 -18.35 18.78
CA ARG A 169 13.89 -18.53 19.74
C ARG A 169 13.43 -18.83 21.16
N GLU A 170 12.39 -18.15 21.61
CA GLU A 170 11.97 -18.20 23.02
C GLU A 170 10.85 -19.21 23.29
N TYR A 171 10.00 -19.45 22.30
CA TYR A 171 8.80 -20.28 22.45
C TYR A 171 8.76 -21.50 21.53
N GLY A 172 9.72 -21.63 20.60
CA GLY A 172 9.72 -22.72 19.62
C GLY A 172 8.59 -22.65 18.60
N VAL A 173 7.93 -21.49 18.46
CA VAL A 173 6.79 -21.27 17.55
C VAL A 173 7.29 -20.80 16.20
N SER A 174 6.88 -21.50 15.13
CA SER A 174 7.24 -21.21 13.74
C SER A 174 6.17 -20.31 13.09
N VAL A 175 6.51 -19.05 12.84
CA VAL A 175 5.58 -18.04 12.30
C VAL A 175 5.83 -17.85 10.81
N GLU A 176 4.79 -18.04 9.99
CA GLU A 176 4.79 -17.63 8.59
C GLU A 176 4.39 -16.18 8.48
N VAL A 177 5.28 -15.33 7.93
CA VAL A 177 5.03 -13.89 7.78
C VAL A 177 4.72 -13.57 6.32
N ILE A 178 3.57 -12.92 6.10
CA ILE A 178 3.11 -12.48 4.80
C ILE A 178 3.16 -10.95 4.72
N ASP A 179 3.89 -10.44 3.73
CA ASP A 179 3.83 -9.03 3.31
C ASP A 179 2.73 -8.87 2.26
N LEU A 180 1.70 -8.09 2.58
CA LEU A 180 0.59 -7.85 1.66
C LEU A 180 1.00 -7.06 0.43
N ARG A 181 1.92 -6.09 0.56
CA ARG A 181 2.33 -5.15 -0.52
C ARG A 181 1.18 -4.31 -1.07
N SER A 182 0.03 -4.92 -1.29
CA SER A 182 -1.22 -4.27 -1.73
C SER A 182 -2.36 -4.65 -0.81
N ILE A 183 -3.14 -3.65 -0.43
CA ILE A 183 -4.34 -3.84 0.39
C ILE A 183 -5.57 -3.96 -0.52
N THR A 184 -5.51 -3.33 -1.69
CA THR A 184 -6.53 -3.46 -2.74
C THR A 184 -5.83 -3.60 -4.10
N PRO A 185 -6.03 -4.75 -4.80
CA PRO A 185 -6.73 -5.95 -4.36
C PRO A 185 -5.96 -6.72 -3.28
N LEU A 186 -6.67 -7.38 -2.39
CA LEU A 186 -6.08 -8.23 -1.36
C LEU A 186 -5.86 -9.65 -1.89
N ASP A 187 -4.65 -10.20 -1.72
CA ASP A 187 -4.31 -11.58 -2.12
C ASP A 187 -4.85 -12.61 -1.11
N MET A 188 -6.17 -12.78 -1.10
CA MET A 188 -6.85 -13.77 -0.25
C MET A 188 -6.37 -15.20 -0.49
N PRO A 189 -6.07 -15.66 -1.74
CA PRO A 189 -5.53 -17.00 -1.98
C PRO A 189 -4.25 -17.30 -1.19
N THR A 190 -3.28 -16.38 -1.16
CA THR A 190 -2.03 -16.54 -0.38
C THR A 190 -2.33 -16.61 1.12
N ILE A 191 -3.20 -15.74 1.64
CA ILE A 191 -3.60 -15.75 3.05
C ILE A 191 -4.30 -17.06 3.41
N TYR A 192 -5.26 -17.53 2.60
CA TYR A 192 -5.98 -18.78 2.85
C TYR A 192 -5.06 -20.01 2.82
N ALA A 193 -4.12 -20.05 1.88
CA ALA A 193 -3.15 -21.15 1.80
C ALA A 193 -2.30 -21.24 3.07
N SER A 194 -1.82 -20.10 3.57
CA SER A 194 -1.06 -20.00 4.81
C SER A 194 -1.89 -20.40 6.03
N VAL A 195 -3.08 -19.80 6.20
CA VAL A 195 -3.96 -20.09 7.35
C VAL A 195 -4.41 -21.57 7.35
N LYS A 196 -4.64 -22.16 6.17
CA LYS A 196 -4.95 -23.58 6.07
C LYS A 196 -3.79 -24.46 6.55
N LYS A 197 -2.56 -24.03 6.35
CA LYS A 197 -1.35 -24.72 6.81
C LYS A 197 -1.15 -24.56 8.32
N THR A 198 -1.30 -23.36 8.85
CA THR A 198 -0.92 -23.01 10.23
C THR A 198 -2.06 -23.13 11.25
N GLY A 199 -3.31 -23.02 10.81
CA GLY A 199 -4.49 -23.05 11.68
C GLY A 199 -4.73 -21.78 12.51
N HIS A 200 -3.79 -20.82 12.55
CA HIS A 200 -3.85 -19.61 13.35
C HIS A 200 -3.53 -18.38 12.51
N LEU A 201 -4.26 -17.27 12.74
CA LEU A 201 -4.06 -16.02 12.04
C LEU A 201 -3.89 -14.87 13.01
N VAL A 202 -2.83 -14.09 12.82
CA VAL A 202 -2.59 -12.80 13.44
C VAL A 202 -2.48 -11.75 12.34
N ILE A 203 -3.13 -10.61 12.51
CA ILE A 203 -3.03 -9.46 11.60
C ILE A 203 -2.44 -8.30 12.39
N ALA A 204 -1.35 -7.73 11.89
CA ALA A 204 -0.66 -6.61 12.53
C ALA A 204 -0.45 -5.47 11.53
N HIS A 205 -1.04 -4.31 11.81
CA HIS A 205 -0.86 -3.10 11.02
C HIS A 205 -0.89 -1.85 11.92
N GLU A 206 -0.49 -0.71 11.38
CA GLU A 206 -0.37 0.55 12.13
C GLU A 206 -1.68 1.32 12.19
N ALA A 207 -2.58 1.11 11.23
CA ALA A 207 -3.87 1.77 11.20
C ALA A 207 -4.74 1.44 12.44
N ILE A 208 -5.73 2.30 12.71
CA ILE A 208 -6.67 2.08 13.79
C ILE A 208 -7.49 0.80 13.58
N LYS A 209 -8.01 0.23 14.68
CA LYS A 209 -8.75 -1.04 14.65
C LYS A 209 -10.16 -0.92 14.03
N ILE A 210 -10.64 0.30 13.80
CA ILE A 210 -11.95 0.59 13.22
C ILE A 210 -11.80 0.76 11.70
N GLY A 211 -12.59 0.03 10.92
CA GLY A 211 -12.59 0.09 9.44
C GLY A 211 -12.14 -1.16 8.75
#